data_e095e4e7a3e06d3187571c8b17549636
#
_entry.id   e095e4e7a3e06d3187571c8b17549636
#
_cell.length_a   1.000
_cell.length_b   1.000
_cell.length_c   1.000
_cell.angle_alpha   90.00
_cell.angle_beta   90.00
_cell.angle_gamma   90.00
#
_symmetry.space_group_name_H-M   'P 1'
#
loop_
_entity.id
_entity.type
_entity.pdbx_description
1 polymer ?
#
loop_
_entity_poly.entity_id
_entity_poly.type
_entity_poly.pdbx_seq_one_letter_code
_entity_poly.pdbx_strand_id
1 'polypeptide(L)'
;MGAVGIVHAAEIRVLGPSAIEDYHAHLMRIDRTSLFPGDDRAVDSHCLDLVASGAILIGAYVKGVMRAAAEIVPDRTARRAEASITVEAGFHERGFERDLTARIIDEARRYHLNDVRVQEQSSSRHYKIPALELHTYAANG
;
A
#
# COMPACT_ATOMS: atom_id res chain seq x y z
N MET A 1 -10.28 -28.17 -13.71
CA MET A 1 -10.01 -27.70 -14.10
C MET A 1 -10.17 -26.47 -14.24
N GLY A 2 -10.57 -26.19 -14.90
CA GLY A 2 -10.76 -24.86 -15.24
C GLY A 2 -10.90 -23.89 -14.12
N ALA A 3 -11.33 -24.34 -13.03
CA ALA A 3 -11.51 -23.49 -11.86
C ALA A 3 -10.25 -22.71 -11.52
N VAL A 4 -9.13 -23.24 -11.86
CA VAL A 4 -7.87 -22.59 -11.54
C VAL A 4 -7.76 -21.23 -12.22
N GLY A 5 -8.15 -21.18 -13.48
CA GLY A 5 -8.06 -19.94 -14.23
C GLY A 5 -9.03 -18.89 -13.76
N ILE A 6 -9.92 -19.27 -12.88
CA ILE A 6 -10.95 -18.37 -12.47
C ILE A 6 -10.60 -17.61 -11.22
N VAL A 7 -9.52 -17.96 -10.60
CA VAL A 7 -9.08 -17.17 -9.47
C VAL A 7 -8.80 -15.79 -10.02
N HIS A 8 -9.61 -14.86 -9.62
CA HIS A 8 -9.50 -13.52 -10.14
C HIS A 8 -8.23 -12.88 -9.65
N ALA A 9 -7.41 -12.48 -10.58
CA ALA A 9 -6.30 -11.62 -10.25
C ALA A 9 -6.87 -10.35 -9.67
N ALA A 10 -6.30 -9.89 -8.59
CA ALA A 10 -6.67 -8.62 -8.04
C ALA A 10 -6.22 -7.53 -9.01
N GLU A 11 -7.04 -6.53 -9.18
CA GLU A 11 -6.65 -5.36 -9.92
C GLU A 11 -5.98 -4.41 -8.94
N ILE A 12 -4.71 -4.14 -9.15
CA ILE A 12 -3.96 -3.26 -8.27
C ILE A 12 -3.84 -1.90 -8.92
N ARG A 13 -4.27 -0.87 -8.20
CA ARG A 13 -4.28 0.51 -8.71
C ARG A 13 -3.58 1.43 -7.74
N VAL A 14 -2.78 2.35 -8.28
CA VAL A 14 -2.30 3.50 -7.52
C VAL A 14 -3.38 4.56 -7.59
N LEU A 15 -3.81 5.04 -6.43
CA LEU A 15 -5.03 5.82 -6.32
C LEU A 15 -4.74 7.27 -5.98
N GLY A 16 -5.57 8.15 -6.53
CA GLY A 16 -5.57 9.54 -6.14
C GLY A 16 -6.48 9.78 -4.93
N PRO A 17 -6.57 11.04 -4.49
CA PRO A 17 -7.37 11.38 -3.32
C PRO A 17 -8.87 11.04 -3.45
N SER A 18 -9.37 10.96 -4.68
CA SER A 18 -10.77 10.64 -4.91
C SER A 18 -11.14 9.22 -4.48
N ALA A 19 -10.15 8.36 -4.30
CA ALA A 19 -10.40 6.97 -3.88
C ALA A 19 -10.39 6.81 -2.37
N ILE A 20 -10.34 7.91 -1.62
CA ILE A 20 -10.30 7.83 -0.17
C ILE A 20 -11.57 7.18 0.39
N GLU A 21 -12.68 7.29 -0.32
CA GLU A 21 -13.91 6.65 0.12
C GLU A 21 -13.80 5.13 0.08
N ASP A 22 -13.18 4.58 -0.96
CA ASP A 22 -12.94 3.13 -1.06
C ASP A 22 -12.03 2.68 0.06
N TYR A 23 -11.00 3.46 0.35
CA TYR A 23 -10.07 3.13 1.41
C TYR A 23 -10.75 3.20 2.78
N HIS A 24 -11.55 4.22 2.99
CA HIS A 24 -12.33 4.35 4.23
C HIS A 24 -13.21 3.11 4.42
N ALA A 25 -13.94 2.71 3.40
CA ALA A 25 -14.80 1.53 3.47
C ALA A 25 -13.99 0.26 3.77
N HIS A 26 -12.81 0.14 3.15
CA HIS A 26 -11.91 -0.98 3.42
C HIS A 26 -11.49 -1.00 4.89
N LEU A 27 -11.07 0.13 5.42
CA LEU A 27 -10.63 0.22 6.81
C LEU A 27 -11.75 -0.09 7.79
N MET A 28 -12.99 0.25 7.42
CA MET A 28 -14.14 -0.07 8.27
C MET A 28 -14.43 -1.56 8.32
N ARG A 29 -13.95 -2.31 7.35
CA ARG A 29 -14.18 -3.76 7.29
C ARG A 29 -13.06 -4.59 7.90
N ILE A 30 -11.86 -4.01 8.08
CA ILE A 30 -10.75 -4.78 8.65
C ILE A 30 -10.90 -4.88 10.17
N ASP A 31 -10.10 -5.78 10.77
CA ASP A 31 -10.01 -5.85 12.22
C ASP A 31 -9.22 -4.66 12.72
N ARG A 32 -9.89 -3.74 13.37
CA ARG A 32 -9.32 -2.47 13.78
C ARG A 32 -8.70 -2.49 15.18
N THR A 33 -8.75 -3.62 15.86
CA THR A 33 -8.31 -3.66 17.25
C THR A 33 -6.86 -3.28 17.43
N SER A 34 -6.03 -3.57 16.44
CA SER A 34 -4.61 -3.25 16.54
C SER A 34 -4.24 -1.95 15.84
N LEU A 35 -4.99 -1.56 14.81
CA LEU A 35 -4.63 -0.39 14.00
C LEU A 35 -5.36 0.87 14.46
N PHE A 36 -6.64 0.74 14.75
CA PHE A 36 -7.46 1.87 15.14
C PHE A 36 -8.25 1.51 16.38
N PRO A 37 -7.58 1.43 17.54
CA PRO A 37 -8.28 1.10 18.77
C PRO A 37 -9.29 2.20 19.08
N GLY A 38 -10.52 1.81 19.32
CA GLY A 38 -11.56 2.76 19.59
C GLY A 38 -12.69 2.69 18.59
N ASP A 39 -13.08 3.82 18.06
CA ASP A 39 -14.30 3.91 17.26
C ASP A 39 -14.01 4.34 15.82
N ASP A 40 -15.08 4.54 15.08
CA ASP A 40 -15.02 4.91 13.68
C ASP A 40 -14.40 6.29 13.45
N ARG A 41 -14.36 7.14 14.48
CA ARG A 41 -13.74 8.45 14.37
C ARG A 41 -12.24 8.34 14.13
N ALA A 42 -11.61 7.29 14.66
CA ALA A 42 -10.20 7.09 14.43
C ALA A 42 -9.94 6.84 12.94
N VAL A 43 -10.82 6.08 12.29
CA VAL A 43 -10.71 5.83 10.85
C VAL A 43 -10.94 7.10 10.06
N ASP A 44 -11.97 7.88 10.43
CA ASP A 44 -12.27 9.13 9.74
C ASP A 44 -11.09 10.10 9.84
N SER A 45 -10.54 10.25 11.03
CA SER A 45 -9.43 11.14 11.28
C SER A 45 -8.20 10.71 10.49
N HIS A 46 -7.93 9.41 10.46
CA HIS A 46 -6.81 8.85 9.71
C HIS A 46 -6.93 9.16 8.22
N CYS A 47 -8.12 8.98 7.65
CA CYS A 47 -8.33 9.27 6.24
C CYS A 47 -8.13 10.74 5.91
N LEU A 48 -8.60 11.63 6.79
CA LEU A 48 -8.37 13.06 6.59
C LEU A 48 -6.88 13.40 6.64
N ASP A 49 -6.17 12.80 7.57
CA ASP A 49 -4.72 13.01 7.68
C ASP A 49 -3.97 12.53 6.44
N LEU A 50 -4.39 11.42 5.87
CA LEU A 50 -3.77 10.89 4.65
C LEU A 50 -3.93 11.86 3.49
N VAL A 51 -5.12 12.40 3.32
CA VAL A 51 -5.36 13.37 2.25
C VAL A 51 -4.47 14.59 2.46
N ALA A 52 -4.38 15.06 3.69
CA ALA A 52 -3.58 16.25 3.99
C ALA A 52 -2.09 16.02 3.84
N SER A 53 -1.61 14.81 4.10
CA SER A 53 -0.18 14.50 4.09
C SER A 53 0.38 14.20 2.71
N GLY A 54 -0.47 14.09 1.70
CA GLY A 54 -0.01 13.69 0.37
C GLY A 54 0.37 12.24 0.28
N ALA A 55 -0.25 11.40 1.09
CA ALA A 55 0.01 9.98 1.08
C ALA A 55 -0.38 9.36 -0.26
N ILE A 56 0.33 8.30 -0.62
CA ILE A 56 0.05 7.54 -1.82
C ILE A 56 -0.74 6.31 -1.40
N LEU A 57 -1.85 6.06 -2.06
CA LEU A 57 -2.68 4.89 -1.78
C LEU A 57 -2.59 3.91 -2.94
N ILE A 58 -2.47 2.64 -2.59
CA ILE A 58 -2.50 1.55 -3.56
C ILE A 58 -3.61 0.61 -3.12
N GLY A 59 -4.56 0.35 -3.99
CA GLY A 59 -5.67 -0.53 -3.67
C GLY A 59 -5.64 -1.80 -4.48
N ALA A 60 -5.95 -2.92 -3.85
CA ALA A 60 -6.13 -4.20 -4.51
C ALA A 60 -7.62 -4.53 -4.52
N TYR A 61 -8.18 -4.57 -5.71
CA TYR A 61 -9.61 -4.74 -5.92
C TYR A 61 -9.94 -6.15 -6.38
N VAL A 62 -10.94 -6.73 -5.76
CA VAL A 62 -11.49 -8.02 -6.19
C VAL A 62 -12.95 -7.77 -6.51
N LYS A 63 -13.32 -8.01 -7.74
CA LYS A 63 -14.69 -7.78 -8.22
C LYS A 63 -15.19 -6.38 -7.89
N GLY A 64 -14.32 -5.40 -8.09
CA GLY A 64 -14.68 -4.00 -7.89
C GLY A 64 -14.67 -3.51 -6.46
N VAL A 65 -14.29 -4.34 -5.50
CA VAL A 65 -14.25 -3.95 -4.10
C VAL A 65 -12.82 -4.00 -3.58
N MET A 66 -12.38 -2.95 -2.91
CA MET A 66 -11.04 -2.92 -2.33
C MET A 66 -10.97 -3.90 -1.16
N ARG A 67 -10.14 -4.93 -1.28
CA ARG A 67 -10.00 -5.95 -0.25
C ARG A 67 -8.66 -5.89 0.45
N ALA A 68 -7.71 -5.18 -0.11
CA ALA A 68 -6.41 -4.94 0.49
C ALA A 68 -5.92 -3.59 0.03
N ALA A 69 -5.07 -2.98 0.80
CA ALA A 69 -4.55 -1.67 0.45
C ALA A 69 -3.22 -1.42 1.10
N ALA A 70 -2.48 -0.50 0.50
CA ALA A 70 -1.26 0.04 1.09
C ALA A 70 -1.35 1.55 1.11
N GLU A 71 -0.84 2.14 2.17
CA GLU A 71 -0.63 3.57 2.22
C GLU A 71 0.85 3.83 2.37
N ILE A 72 1.34 4.85 1.68
CA ILE A 72 2.75 5.24 1.73
C ILE A 72 2.78 6.71 2.13
N VAL A 73 3.45 7.00 3.22
CA VAL A 73 3.64 8.38 3.67
C VAL A 73 5.13 8.72 3.46
N PRO A 74 5.44 9.46 2.41
CA PRO A 74 6.83 9.78 2.12
C PRO A 74 7.34 10.96 2.94
N ASP A 75 8.60 10.84 3.34
CA ASP A 75 9.37 11.98 3.84
C ASP A 75 10.44 12.25 2.80
N ARG A 76 10.16 13.21 1.93
CA ARG A 76 11.02 13.46 0.79
C ARG A 76 12.36 14.07 1.19
N THR A 77 12.39 14.82 2.27
CA THR A 77 13.61 15.40 2.77
C THR A 77 14.57 14.33 3.24
N ALA A 78 14.05 13.36 3.98
CA ALA A 78 14.85 12.23 4.45
C ALA A 78 14.99 11.13 3.40
N ARG A 79 14.27 11.23 2.29
CA ARG A 79 14.27 10.25 1.19
C ARG A 79 13.87 8.86 1.67
N ARG A 80 12.88 8.81 2.53
CA ARG A 80 12.36 7.55 3.05
C ARG A 80 10.86 7.62 3.20
N ALA A 81 10.23 6.48 3.45
CA ALA A 81 8.79 6.42 3.63
C ALA A 81 8.43 5.39 4.68
N GLU A 82 7.28 5.62 5.27
CA GLU A 82 6.59 4.64 6.07
C GLU A 82 5.39 4.16 5.26
N ALA A 83 5.24 2.85 5.14
CA ALA A 83 4.12 2.28 4.42
C ALA A 83 3.43 1.26 5.31
N SER A 84 2.16 1.07 5.10
CA SER A 84 1.43 0.03 5.81
C SER A 84 0.50 -0.70 4.86
N ILE A 85 0.33 -1.99 5.09
CA ILE A 85 -0.52 -2.85 4.29
C ILE A 85 -1.62 -3.40 5.18
N THR A 86 -2.85 -3.31 4.71
CA THR A 86 -4.01 -3.88 5.39
C THR A 86 -4.74 -4.80 4.43
N VAL A 87 -5.18 -5.95 4.94
CA VAL A 87 -5.90 -6.95 4.15
C VAL A 87 -7.13 -7.37 4.93
N GLU A 88 -8.27 -7.42 4.26
CA GLU A 88 -9.50 -7.84 4.90
C GLU A 88 -9.48 -9.33 5.22
N ALA A 89 -10.19 -9.70 6.28
CA ALA A 89 -10.34 -11.10 6.66
C ALA A 89 -10.87 -11.91 5.47
N GLY A 90 -10.35 -13.10 5.30
CA GLY A 90 -10.73 -13.93 4.16
C GLY A 90 -9.90 -13.70 2.91
N PHE A 91 -9.04 -12.69 2.91
CA PHE A 91 -8.23 -12.39 1.73
C PHE A 91 -6.73 -12.48 2.01
N HIS A 92 -6.33 -12.88 3.21
CA HIS A 92 -4.93 -12.91 3.61
C HIS A 92 -4.06 -13.90 2.83
N GLU A 93 -4.66 -14.97 2.31
CA GLU A 93 -3.88 -16.01 1.64
C GLU A 93 -3.81 -15.83 0.13
N ARG A 94 -4.10 -14.63 -0.35
CA ARG A 94 -4.13 -14.37 -1.79
C ARG A 94 -2.88 -13.73 -2.33
N GLY A 95 -1.86 -13.54 -1.49
CA GLY A 95 -0.61 -12.93 -1.94
C GLY A 95 -0.65 -11.42 -2.05
N PHE A 96 -1.66 -10.77 -1.46
CA PHE A 96 -1.77 -9.31 -1.54
C PHE A 96 -0.60 -8.60 -0.89
N GLU A 97 -0.12 -9.13 0.23
CA GLU A 97 0.99 -8.50 0.94
C GLU A 97 2.23 -8.43 0.04
N ARG A 98 2.52 -9.53 -0.65
CA ARG A 98 3.65 -9.58 -1.57
C ARG A 98 3.46 -8.61 -2.73
N ASP A 99 2.29 -8.64 -3.33
CA ASP A 99 2.01 -7.82 -4.51
C ASP A 99 2.00 -6.34 -4.15
N LEU A 100 1.43 -5.99 -3.00
CA LEU A 100 1.42 -4.60 -2.55
C LEU A 100 2.82 -4.13 -2.17
N THR A 101 3.62 -5.00 -1.54
CA THR A 101 5.01 -4.65 -1.23
C THR A 101 5.78 -4.33 -2.50
N ALA A 102 5.60 -5.12 -3.55
CA ALA A 102 6.27 -4.85 -4.83
C ALA A 102 5.87 -3.48 -5.38
N ARG A 103 4.59 -3.14 -5.29
CA ARG A 103 4.12 -1.85 -5.78
C ARG A 103 4.61 -0.70 -4.90
N ILE A 104 4.71 -0.90 -3.60
CA ILE A 104 5.28 0.09 -2.70
C ILE A 104 6.73 0.39 -3.12
N ILE A 105 7.49 -0.63 -3.40
CA ILE A 105 8.89 -0.45 -3.82
C ILE A 105 8.97 0.28 -5.14
N ASP A 106 8.11 -0.05 -6.08
CA ASP A 106 8.06 0.64 -7.37
C ASP A 106 7.73 2.12 -7.20
N GLU A 107 6.77 2.44 -6.34
CA GLU A 107 6.44 3.84 -6.08
C GLU A 107 7.57 4.56 -5.37
N ALA A 108 8.24 3.88 -4.44
CA ALA A 108 9.39 4.48 -3.76
C ALA A 108 10.50 4.84 -4.74
N ARG A 109 10.76 3.98 -5.71
CA ARG A 109 11.73 4.30 -6.76
C ARG A 109 11.31 5.51 -7.58
N ARG A 110 10.03 5.57 -7.91
CA ARG A 110 9.49 6.68 -8.70
C ARG A 110 9.71 8.03 -8.02
N TYR A 111 9.61 8.04 -6.69
CA TYR A 111 9.78 9.26 -5.92
C TYR A 111 11.19 9.44 -5.37
N HIS A 112 12.14 8.62 -5.84
CA HIS A 112 13.56 8.71 -5.45
C HIS A 112 13.77 8.52 -3.95
N LEU A 113 12.93 7.71 -3.33
CA LEU A 113 13.12 7.32 -1.94
C LEU A 113 14.10 6.16 -1.89
N ASN A 114 14.92 6.10 -0.85
CA ASN A 114 15.93 5.07 -0.76
C ASN A 114 15.73 4.11 0.40
N ASP A 115 14.72 4.33 1.22
CA ASP A 115 14.45 3.49 2.38
C ASP A 115 12.96 3.50 2.64
N VAL A 116 12.38 2.32 2.79
CA VAL A 116 10.95 2.19 3.07
C VAL A 116 10.76 1.18 4.18
N ARG A 117 10.02 1.56 5.19
CA ARG A 117 9.57 0.61 6.20
C ARG A 117 8.13 0.22 5.89
N VAL A 118 7.88 -1.07 5.76
CA VAL A 118 6.54 -1.58 5.48
C VAL A 118 6.02 -2.30 6.71
N GLN A 119 4.93 -1.78 7.23
CA GLN A 119 4.24 -2.34 8.37
C GLN A 119 3.12 -3.23 7.86
N GLU A 120 3.15 -4.50 8.22
CA GLU A 120 2.06 -5.42 7.98
C GLU A 120 1.40 -5.72 9.32
N GLN A 121 0.34 -6.48 9.29
CA GLN A 121 -0.47 -6.71 10.48
C GLN A 121 0.33 -7.19 11.69
N SER A 122 1.30 -8.06 11.46
CA SER A 122 2.07 -8.65 12.55
C SER A 122 3.57 -8.48 12.39
N SER A 123 4.02 -7.73 11.39
CA SER A 123 5.45 -7.61 11.14
C SER A 123 5.78 -6.27 10.53
N SER A 124 7.05 -5.91 10.60
CA SER A 124 7.57 -4.70 10.00
C SER A 124 8.86 -5.07 9.27
N ARG A 125 9.01 -4.60 8.06
CA ARG A 125 10.18 -4.88 7.23
C ARG A 125 10.74 -3.62 6.65
N HIS A 126 12.06 -3.55 6.59
CA HIS A 126 12.76 -2.46 5.94
C HIS A 126 13.25 -2.89 4.56
N TYR A 127 13.08 -1.99 3.61
CA TYR A 127 13.57 -2.21 2.25
C TYR A 127 14.47 -1.05 1.87
N LYS A 128 15.68 -1.37 1.46
CA LYS A 128 16.59 -0.39 0.85
C LYS A 128 16.29 -0.36 -0.63
N ILE A 129 16.08 0.82 -1.15
CA ILE A 129 15.74 0.97 -2.56
C ILE A 129 17.02 1.42 -3.26
N PRO A 130 17.60 0.58 -4.11
CA PRO A 130 18.82 0.95 -4.82
C PRO A 130 18.54 2.17 -5.71
N ALA A 131 19.55 3.00 -5.87
CA ALA A 131 19.46 4.11 -6.80
C ALA A 131 19.15 3.55 -8.18
N LEU A 132 18.34 4.31 -8.94
CA LEU A 132 18.06 3.92 -10.31
C LEU A 132 19.37 3.82 -11.06
N GLU A 133 19.40 2.92 -12.02
CA GLU A 133 20.61 2.60 -12.74
C GLU A 133 20.86 3.52 -13.91
N LEU A 134 20.37 4.75 -13.81
CA LEU A 134 20.60 5.72 -14.86
C LEU A 134 22.08 5.96 -15.10
N HIS A 135 22.84 6.01 -14.03
CA HIS A 135 24.27 6.17 -14.17
C HIS A 135 24.93 4.97 -14.85
N THR A 136 24.36 3.77 -14.66
CA THR A 136 24.86 2.57 -15.30
C THR A 136 24.67 2.66 -16.81
N TYR A 137 23.51 3.12 -17.23
CA TYR A 137 23.27 3.32 -18.63
C TYR A 137 24.20 4.37 -19.22
N ALA A 138 24.39 5.45 -18.50
CA ALA A 138 25.28 6.49 -18.97
C ALA A 138 26.72 5.97 -19.08
N ALA A 139 27.14 5.14 -18.15
CA ALA A 139 28.48 4.58 -18.18
C ALA A 139 28.67 3.62 -19.34
N ASN A 140 27.61 2.97 -19.75
CA ASN A 140 27.66 1.99 -20.84
C ASN A 140 27.43 2.64 -22.19
N GLY A 141 26.90 3.82 -22.19
CA GLY A 141 26.65 4.57 -23.40
C GLY A 141 27.84 5.38 -23.78
#